data_9017b03154eed5aea13527c9ed3a3ea4
#
_entry.id   9017b03154eed5aea13527c9ed3a3ea4
#
_cell.length_a   1.000
_cell.length_b   1.000
_cell.length_c   1.000
_cell.angle_alpha   90.00
_cell.angle_beta   90.00
_cell.angle_gamma   90.00
#
_symmetry.space_group_name_H-M   'P 1'
#
loop_
_entity.id
_entity.type
_entity.pdbx_description
1 polymer ?
#
loop_
_entity_poly.entity_id
_entity_poly.type
_entity_poly.pdbx_seq_one_letter_code
_entity_poly.pdbx_strand_id
1 'polypeptide(L)'
;MRFENKSVIVTGAGSGIGRAAAIAFAREGARVVCADITAAVEDTAATIGTAARAIRMDAGSEEDVVRTIALALDAHGGLDVMFANAGISGGMANIFDTDVALITEVLRVNLIGPFLAIKHAAPEIARRAKETGGGGAIVLTASVAGIRSGAGSPAYSASKAGVINLAQVAAQQLSGSNVRVNAICPGLTETGMTKPVFDYARDAGKIDRVGRLNPLRRGAQPEELAEAALFLASDAASYVNGQALAVDGGLSSSHPVTRQEYGTTAA
;
A
#
# COMPACT_ATOMS: atom_id res chain seq x y z
N MET A 1 12.82 -12.09 14.45
CA MET A 1 11.97 -10.98 13.92
C MET A 1 12.45 -10.63 12.52
N ARG A 2 11.52 -10.50 11.55
CA ARG A 2 11.88 -10.25 10.13
C ARG A 2 12.54 -8.88 9.89
N PHE A 3 12.30 -7.90 10.75
CA PHE A 3 12.72 -6.51 10.57
C PHE A 3 13.52 -5.97 11.77
N GLU A 4 14.21 -6.85 12.49
CA GLU A 4 15.01 -6.44 13.64
C GLU A 4 16.06 -5.38 13.24
N ASN A 5 16.03 -4.24 13.93
CA ASN A 5 16.88 -3.07 13.68
C ASN A 5 16.68 -2.39 12.29
N LYS A 6 15.68 -2.77 11.50
CA LYS A 6 15.36 -2.13 10.24
C LYS A 6 14.61 -0.81 10.47
N SER A 7 14.91 0.18 9.64
CA SER A 7 14.20 1.45 9.58
C SER A 7 13.15 1.41 8.48
N VAL A 8 11.89 1.67 8.83
CA VAL A 8 10.74 1.58 7.93
C VAL A 8 9.96 2.88 7.94
N ILE A 9 9.59 3.38 6.76
CA ILE A 9 8.60 4.45 6.62
C ILE A 9 7.31 3.83 6.09
N VAL A 10 6.17 4.19 6.70
CA VAL A 10 4.83 3.82 6.23
C VAL A 10 4.00 5.08 6.01
N THR A 11 3.56 5.34 4.78
CA THR A 11 2.64 6.44 4.48
C THR A 11 1.19 5.98 4.53
N GLY A 12 0.26 6.89 4.90
CA GLY A 12 -1.12 6.52 5.17
C GLY A 12 -1.24 5.69 6.46
N ALA A 13 -0.35 5.91 7.42
CA ALA A 13 -0.25 5.12 8.65
C ALA A 13 -1.29 5.48 9.71
N GLY A 14 -2.12 6.51 9.50
CA GLY A 14 -3.18 6.90 10.42
C GLY A 14 -4.37 5.93 10.46
N SER A 15 -4.58 5.12 9.42
CA SER A 15 -5.73 4.22 9.35
C SER A 15 -5.50 3.00 8.45
N GLY A 16 -6.45 2.07 8.46
CA GLY A 16 -6.55 0.95 7.50
C GLY A 16 -5.27 0.15 7.34
N ILE A 17 -4.90 -0.13 6.09
CA ILE A 17 -3.74 -0.97 5.73
C ILE A 17 -2.44 -0.37 6.26
N GLY A 18 -2.27 0.96 6.14
CA GLY A 18 -1.04 1.63 6.60
C GLY A 18 -0.84 1.52 8.11
N ARG A 19 -1.91 1.73 8.90
CA ARG A 19 -1.87 1.54 10.36
C ARG A 19 -1.54 0.09 10.73
N ALA A 20 -2.23 -0.87 10.12
CA ALA A 20 -1.99 -2.28 10.37
C ALA A 20 -0.55 -2.68 10.03
N ALA A 21 -0.03 -2.19 8.89
CA ALA A 21 1.35 -2.45 8.48
C ALA A 21 2.37 -1.82 9.43
N ALA A 22 2.18 -0.56 9.85
CA ALA A 22 3.08 0.10 10.79
C ALA A 22 3.20 -0.67 12.10
N ILE A 23 2.06 -1.11 12.65
CA ILE A 23 2.02 -1.94 13.87
C ILE A 23 2.70 -3.30 13.62
N ALA A 24 2.44 -3.94 12.47
CA ALA A 24 3.02 -5.24 12.15
C ALA A 24 4.55 -5.15 11.94
N PHE A 25 5.06 -4.13 11.24
CA PHE A 25 6.50 -3.89 11.12
C PHE A 25 7.17 -3.72 12.49
N ALA A 26 6.57 -2.93 13.38
CA ALA A 26 7.11 -2.72 14.72
C ALA A 26 7.12 -4.01 15.56
N ARG A 27 6.06 -4.82 15.48
CA ARG A 27 5.99 -6.15 16.12
C ARG A 27 7.08 -7.11 15.65
N GLU A 28 7.55 -6.92 14.41
CA GLU A 28 8.64 -7.68 13.82
C GLU A 28 10.03 -7.04 14.01
N GLY A 29 10.12 -6.05 14.91
CA GLY A 29 11.39 -5.46 15.35
C GLY A 29 11.84 -4.21 14.59
N ALA A 30 11.01 -3.66 13.70
CA ALA A 30 11.34 -2.43 12.99
C ALA A 30 11.21 -1.17 13.88
N ARG A 31 12.03 -0.15 13.57
CA ARG A 31 11.79 1.24 13.96
C ARG A 31 10.98 1.89 12.85
N VAL A 32 9.82 2.45 13.17
CA VAL A 32 8.84 2.87 12.17
C VAL A 32 8.61 4.39 12.21
N VAL A 33 8.72 5.05 11.06
CA VAL A 33 8.17 6.39 10.86
C VAL A 33 6.76 6.21 10.31
N CYS A 34 5.77 6.55 11.13
CA CYS A 34 4.37 6.59 10.76
C CYS A 34 4.05 7.96 10.16
N ALA A 35 3.64 8.00 8.90
CA ALA A 35 3.38 9.24 8.17
C ALA A 35 1.95 9.27 7.63
N ASP A 36 1.22 10.36 7.86
CA ASP A 36 -0.17 10.55 7.40
C ASP A 36 -0.52 12.03 7.34
N ILE A 37 -1.49 12.39 6.52
CA ILE A 37 -2.00 13.76 6.46
C ILE A 37 -2.84 14.11 7.69
N THR A 38 -3.41 13.12 8.37
CA THR A 38 -4.29 13.27 9.54
C THR A 38 -3.54 13.12 10.86
N ALA A 39 -4.06 13.71 11.93
CA ALA A 39 -3.53 13.56 13.27
C ALA A 39 -3.63 12.12 13.83
N ALA A 40 -4.46 11.26 13.23
CA ALA A 40 -4.59 9.84 13.65
C ALA A 40 -3.26 9.06 13.58
N VAL A 41 -2.27 9.57 12.89
CA VAL A 41 -0.91 9.01 12.86
C VAL A 41 -0.24 9.02 14.24
N GLU A 42 -0.56 9.99 15.07
CA GLU A 42 -0.05 10.12 16.44
C GLU A 42 -0.57 8.98 17.32
N ASP A 43 -1.85 8.60 17.17
CA ASP A 43 -2.44 7.45 17.86
C ASP A 43 -1.79 6.13 17.43
N THR A 44 -1.46 6.01 16.14
CA THR A 44 -0.75 4.84 15.63
C THR A 44 0.65 4.73 16.25
N ALA A 45 1.39 5.83 16.25
CA ALA A 45 2.72 5.86 16.86
C ALA A 45 2.67 5.62 18.38
N ALA A 46 1.68 6.18 19.07
CA ALA A 46 1.46 5.92 20.51
C ALA A 46 1.15 4.43 20.79
N THR A 47 0.37 3.78 19.92
CA THR A 47 0.08 2.34 20.02
C THR A 47 1.36 1.48 19.88
N ILE A 48 2.28 1.88 19.02
CA ILE A 48 3.58 1.19 18.81
C ILE A 48 4.56 1.50 19.95
N GLY A 49 4.54 2.72 20.48
CA GLY A 49 5.43 3.16 21.55
C GLY A 49 6.78 3.65 21.05
N THR A 50 7.86 3.36 21.78
CA THR A 50 9.19 3.96 21.57
C THR A 50 9.82 3.61 20.23
N ALA A 51 9.37 2.54 19.57
CA ALA A 51 9.85 2.11 18.26
C ALA A 51 9.25 2.95 17.11
N ALA A 52 8.31 3.87 17.38
CA ALA A 52 7.69 4.69 16.37
C ALA A 52 8.00 6.19 16.50
N ARG A 53 7.92 6.87 15.36
CA ARG A 53 7.83 8.34 15.25
C ARG A 53 6.65 8.68 14.36
N ALA A 54 5.87 9.68 14.74
CA ALA A 54 4.78 10.21 13.92
C ALA A 54 5.23 11.46 13.18
N ILE A 55 4.74 11.62 11.96
CA ILE A 55 4.88 12.85 11.18
C ILE A 55 3.63 13.10 10.35
N ARG A 56 3.13 14.34 10.38
CA ARG A 56 2.06 14.76 9.47
C ARG A 56 2.66 15.17 8.15
N MET A 57 2.19 14.54 7.06
CA MET A 57 2.69 14.76 5.72
C MET A 57 1.62 14.52 4.66
N ASP A 58 1.65 15.31 3.59
CA ASP A 58 0.92 15.04 2.36
C ASP A 58 1.81 14.19 1.42
N ALA A 59 1.34 12.98 1.07
CA ALA A 59 2.10 12.07 0.22
C ALA A 59 2.33 12.62 -1.21
N GLY A 60 1.47 13.54 -1.68
CA GLY A 60 1.62 14.22 -2.97
C GLY A 60 2.49 15.48 -2.91
N SER A 61 3.09 15.81 -1.76
CA SER A 61 4.02 16.93 -1.58
C SER A 61 5.46 16.42 -1.53
N GLU A 62 6.28 16.87 -2.47
CA GLU A 62 7.70 16.50 -2.52
C GLU A 62 8.47 16.93 -1.27
N GLU A 63 8.20 18.14 -0.79
CA GLU A 63 8.81 18.68 0.43
C GLU A 63 8.50 17.80 1.65
N ASP A 64 7.24 17.36 1.80
CA ASP A 64 6.81 16.52 2.91
C ASP A 64 7.43 15.12 2.84
N VAL A 65 7.56 14.55 1.63
CA VAL A 65 8.24 13.26 1.42
C VAL A 65 9.71 13.36 1.83
N VAL A 66 10.42 14.40 1.39
CA VAL A 66 11.83 14.63 1.76
C VAL A 66 11.98 14.81 3.28
N ARG A 67 11.12 15.61 3.90
CA ARG A 67 11.11 15.82 5.36
C ARG A 67 10.86 14.49 6.13
N THR A 68 9.98 13.65 5.62
CA THR A 68 9.68 12.35 6.22
C THR A 68 10.86 11.39 6.16
N ILE A 69 11.58 11.37 5.02
CA ILE A 69 12.80 10.58 4.87
C ILE A 69 13.90 11.11 5.79
N ALA A 70 14.09 12.43 5.85
CA ALA A 70 15.06 13.05 6.76
C ALA A 70 14.81 12.63 8.23
N LEU A 71 13.55 12.61 8.67
CA LEU A 71 13.20 12.14 10.01
C LEU A 71 13.64 10.69 10.26
N ALA A 72 13.49 9.80 9.27
CA ALA A 72 13.95 8.41 9.41
C ALA A 72 15.49 8.32 9.50
N LEU A 73 16.19 9.10 8.69
CA LEU A 73 17.67 9.17 8.73
C LEU A 73 18.17 9.68 10.07
N ASP A 74 17.58 10.75 10.59
CA ASP A 74 17.97 11.36 11.87
C ASP A 74 17.64 10.45 13.06
N ALA A 75 16.42 9.89 13.10
CA ALA A 75 15.96 9.10 14.24
C ALA A 75 16.50 7.67 14.25
N HIS A 76 16.76 7.10 13.07
CA HIS A 76 17.10 5.68 12.92
C HIS A 76 18.49 5.42 12.34
N GLY A 77 19.18 6.44 11.83
CA GLY A 77 20.50 6.34 11.21
C GLY A 77 20.49 5.72 9.80
N GLY A 78 19.33 5.65 9.14
CA GLY A 78 19.20 5.13 7.78
C GLY A 78 17.77 4.71 7.44
N LEU A 79 17.57 4.22 6.22
CA LEU A 79 16.28 3.74 5.72
C LEU A 79 16.48 2.39 5.03
N ASP A 80 15.70 1.38 5.42
CA ASP A 80 15.74 0.03 4.84
C ASP A 80 14.49 -0.27 3.99
N VAL A 81 13.32 0.24 4.40
CA VAL A 81 12.03 -0.03 3.73
C VAL A 81 11.19 1.23 3.62
N MET A 82 10.62 1.42 2.43
CA MET A 82 9.56 2.42 2.18
C MET A 82 8.27 1.72 1.80
N PHE A 83 7.23 1.83 2.61
CA PHE A 83 5.87 1.40 2.25
C PHE A 83 5.02 2.62 1.85
N ALA A 84 4.97 2.89 0.55
CA ALA A 84 4.18 3.98 -0.04
C ALA A 84 2.72 3.52 -0.20
N ASN A 85 1.95 3.68 0.87
CA ASN A 85 0.58 3.17 0.96
C ASN A 85 -0.49 4.27 0.91
N ALA A 86 -0.17 5.52 1.23
CA ALA A 86 -1.13 6.63 1.21
C ALA A 86 -1.91 6.71 -0.12
N GLY A 87 -3.21 6.99 -0.02
CA GLY A 87 -4.06 7.13 -1.20
C GLY A 87 -5.48 7.57 -0.87
N ILE A 88 -6.17 8.08 -1.89
CA ILE A 88 -7.57 8.53 -1.83
C ILE A 88 -8.42 7.81 -2.88
N SER A 89 -9.72 7.65 -2.63
CA SER A 89 -10.63 6.90 -3.52
C SER A 89 -11.04 7.68 -4.78
N GLY A 90 -11.07 9.00 -4.70
CA GLY A 90 -11.58 9.84 -5.79
C GLY A 90 -13.08 9.70 -6.07
N GLY A 91 -13.85 9.17 -5.09
CA GLY A 91 -15.31 9.07 -5.18
C GLY A 91 -15.83 7.98 -6.13
N MET A 92 -17.10 8.13 -6.56
CA MET A 92 -17.85 7.13 -7.35
C MET A 92 -18.34 7.67 -8.69
N ALA A 93 -17.86 8.85 -9.13
CA ALA A 93 -18.26 9.45 -10.41
C ALA A 93 -17.92 8.53 -11.58
N ASN A 94 -18.80 8.50 -12.58
CA ASN A 94 -18.56 7.82 -13.85
C ASN A 94 -17.63 8.67 -14.74
N ILE A 95 -17.30 8.15 -15.94
CA ILE A 95 -16.32 8.81 -16.83
C ILE A 95 -16.80 10.17 -17.36
N PHE A 96 -18.11 10.38 -17.47
CA PHE A 96 -18.68 11.63 -18.00
C PHE A 96 -18.79 12.72 -16.94
N ASP A 97 -18.93 12.31 -15.66
CA ASP A 97 -19.14 13.20 -14.53
C ASP A 97 -17.85 13.39 -13.68
N THR A 98 -16.75 12.76 -14.09
CA THR A 98 -15.46 12.93 -13.39
C THR A 98 -14.84 14.27 -13.76
N ASP A 99 -14.72 15.17 -12.77
CA ASP A 99 -14.05 16.46 -12.91
C ASP A 99 -12.54 16.28 -13.12
N VAL A 100 -11.95 17.13 -13.98
CA VAL A 100 -10.49 17.18 -14.21
C VAL A 100 -9.73 17.54 -12.94
N ALA A 101 -10.26 18.41 -12.09
CA ALA A 101 -9.65 18.73 -10.80
C ALA A 101 -9.59 17.51 -9.89
N LEU A 102 -10.66 16.71 -9.83
CA LEU A 102 -10.71 15.48 -9.06
C LEU A 102 -9.69 14.44 -9.56
N ILE A 103 -9.64 14.19 -10.89
CA ILE A 103 -8.67 13.23 -11.43
C ILE A 103 -7.24 13.69 -11.18
N THR A 104 -6.97 15.00 -11.30
CA THR A 104 -5.63 15.58 -11.02
C THR A 104 -5.23 15.34 -9.58
N GLU A 105 -6.13 15.57 -8.63
CA GLU A 105 -5.85 15.36 -7.21
C GLU A 105 -5.64 13.87 -6.88
N VAL A 106 -6.46 12.98 -7.47
CA VAL A 106 -6.27 11.53 -7.30
C VAL A 106 -4.92 11.08 -7.87
N LEU A 107 -4.51 11.57 -9.03
CA LEU A 107 -3.20 11.27 -9.61
C LEU A 107 -2.07 11.86 -8.76
N ARG A 108 -2.24 13.07 -8.23
CA ARG A 108 -1.25 13.70 -7.36
C ARG A 108 -0.93 12.85 -6.13
N VAL A 109 -1.96 12.37 -5.44
CA VAL A 109 -1.76 11.56 -4.24
C VAL A 109 -1.39 10.11 -4.57
N ASN A 110 -2.17 9.46 -5.48
CA ASN A 110 -2.07 8.01 -5.69
C ASN A 110 -0.96 7.57 -6.62
N LEU A 111 -0.45 8.45 -7.49
CA LEU A 111 0.58 8.12 -8.49
C LEU A 111 1.85 8.95 -8.30
N ILE A 112 1.72 10.28 -8.21
CA ILE A 112 2.88 11.14 -7.98
C ILE A 112 3.46 10.89 -6.58
N GLY A 113 2.63 10.67 -5.56
CA GLY A 113 3.10 10.32 -4.22
C GLY A 113 4.03 9.09 -4.19
N PRO A 114 3.61 7.91 -4.71
CA PRO A 114 4.51 6.77 -4.86
C PRO A 114 5.75 7.03 -5.71
N PHE A 115 5.65 7.84 -6.76
CA PHE A 115 6.82 8.27 -7.55
C PHE A 115 7.81 9.07 -6.69
N LEU A 116 7.34 10.03 -5.91
CA LEU A 116 8.17 10.82 -4.99
C LEU A 116 8.81 9.94 -3.90
N ALA A 117 8.04 8.98 -3.37
CA ALA A 117 8.55 8.01 -2.42
C ALA A 117 9.72 7.21 -3.01
N ILE A 118 9.60 6.71 -4.25
CA ILE A 118 10.70 6.00 -4.94
C ILE A 118 11.86 6.95 -5.17
N LYS A 119 11.61 8.13 -5.76
CA LYS A 119 12.62 9.11 -6.13
C LYS A 119 13.57 9.45 -4.97
N HIS A 120 13.01 9.67 -3.79
CA HIS A 120 13.78 10.15 -2.64
C HIS A 120 14.20 9.03 -1.67
N ALA A 121 13.43 7.93 -1.55
CA ALA A 121 13.81 6.84 -0.66
C ALA A 121 14.83 5.87 -1.30
N ALA A 122 14.74 5.61 -2.60
CA ALA A 122 15.60 4.61 -3.25
C ALA A 122 17.11 4.89 -3.11
N PRO A 123 17.62 6.14 -3.26
CA PRO A 123 19.04 6.42 -3.04
C PRO A 123 19.49 6.12 -1.61
N GLU A 124 18.68 6.47 -0.61
CA GLU A 124 19.00 6.26 0.80
C GLU A 124 18.97 4.78 1.18
N ILE A 125 17.98 4.04 0.66
CA ILE A 125 17.90 2.59 0.85
C ILE A 125 19.08 1.88 0.18
N ALA A 126 19.45 2.29 -1.04
CA ALA A 126 20.60 1.74 -1.74
C ALA A 126 21.93 2.02 -1.01
N ARG A 127 22.09 3.23 -0.48
CA ARG A 127 23.25 3.60 0.35
C ARG A 127 23.30 2.69 1.59
N ARG A 128 22.17 2.54 2.29
CA ARG A 128 22.07 1.70 3.48
C ARG A 128 22.35 0.23 3.18
N ALA A 129 21.79 -0.31 2.07
CA ALA A 129 22.03 -1.67 1.61
C ALA A 129 23.53 -1.93 1.37
N LYS A 130 24.24 -0.98 0.76
CA LYS A 130 25.69 -1.07 0.53
C LYS A 130 26.49 -1.05 1.83
N GLU A 131 26.11 -0.20 2.78
CA GLU A 131 26.80 -0.08 4.09
C GLU A 131 26.63 -1.33 4.96
N THR A 132 25.45 -1.95 4.94
CA THR A 132 25.12 -3.10 5.78
C THR A 132 25.41 -4.44 5.13
N GLY A 133 25.67 -4.47 3.83
CA GLY A 133 25.78 -5.70 3.04
C GLY A 133 24.44 -6.43 2.83
N GLY A 134 23.32 -5.79 3.22
CA GLY A 134 21.96 -6.31 3.08
C GLY A 134 21.25 -5.82 1.82
N GLY A 135 19.94 -6.05 1.74
CA GLY A 135 19.04 -5.52 0.74
C GLY A 135 18.03 -4.52 1.32
N GLY A 136 17.35 -3.79 0.44
CA GLY A 136 16.26 -2.92 0.82
C GLY A 136 15.01 -3.13 -0.03
N ALA A 137 13.89 -2.54 0.36
CA ALA A 137 12.64 -2.71 -0.35
C ALA A 137 11.78 -1.44 -0.38
N ILE A 138 11.12 -1.24 -1.51
CA ILE A 138 10.02 -0.28 -1.66
C ILE A 138 8.79 -1.09 -2.03
N VAL A 139 7.73 -0.94 -1.24
CA VAL A 139 6.43 -1.56 -1.50
C VAL A 139 5.41 -0.47 -1.77
N LEU A 140 4.66 -0.62 -2.86
CA LEU A 140 3.63 0.33 -3.27
C LEU A 140 2.24 -0.27 -3.06
N THR A 141 1.26 0.54 -2.73
CA THR A 141 -0.14 0.11 -2.69
C THR A 141 -0.85 0.50 -3.99
N ALA A 142 -0.94 -0.46 -4.91
CA ALA A 142 -1.81 -0.38 -6.08
C ALA A 142 -3.27 -0.75 -5.71
N SER A 143 -3.94 -1.54 -6.51
CA SER A 143 -5.29 -2.06 -6.25
C SER A 143 -5.67 -3.09 -7.32
N VAL A 144 -6.61 -3.98 -7.02
CA VAL A 144 -7.31 -4.78 -8.02
C VAL A 144 -7.96 -3.90 -9.11
N ALA A 145 -8.31 -2.65 -8.78
CA ALA A 145 -8.82 -1.66 -9.73
C ALA A 145 -7.78 -1.25 -10.81
N GLY A 146 -6.49 -1.44 -10.56
CA GLY A 146 -5.44 -1.27 -11.56
C GLY A 146 -5.22 -2.50 -12.44
N ILE A 147 -5.77 -3.67 -12.05
CA ILE A 147 -5.64 -4.93 -12.79
C ILE A 147 -6.86 -5.18 -13.69
N ARG A 148 -8.06 -4.82 -13.19
CA ARG A 148 -9.32 -5.06 -13.90
C ARG A 148 -10.30 -3.90 -13.74
N SER A 149 -11.17 -3.74 -14.73
CA SER A 149 -12.26 -2.74 -14.70
C SER A 149 -13.35 -3.11 -13.68
N GLY A 150 -14.12 -2.10 -13.27
CA GLY A 150 -15.30 -2.28 -12.40
C GLY A 150 -15.01 -2.36 -10.90
N ALA A 151 -13.76 -2.11 -10.48
CA ALA A 151 -13.36 -2.15 -9.07
C ALA A 151 -13.03 -0.76 -8.49
N GLY A 152 -13.26 0.32 -9.23
CA GLY A 152 -13.01 1.70 -8.79
C GLY A 152 -13.46 2.73 -9.82
N SER A 153 -13.47 4.02 -9.45
CA SER A 153 -13.74 5.13 -10.36
C SER A 153 -12.68 5.24 -11.46
N PRO A 154 -12.93 5.95 -12.58
CA PRO A 154 -11.95 6.14 -13.64
C PRO A 154 -10.63 6.71 -13.15
N ALA A 155 -10.68 7.76 -12.31
CA ALA A 155 -9.48 8.40 -11.73
C ALA A 155 -8.69 7.42 -10.86
N TYR A 156 -9.36 6.70 -9.96
CA TYR A 156 -8.74 5.72 -9.08
C TYR A 156 -8.09 4.58 -9.86
N SER A 157 -8.85 3.97 -10.79
CA SER A 157 -8.36 2.82 -11.58
C SER A 157 -7.15 3.20 -12.43
N ALA A 158 -7.18 4.36 -13.11
CA ALA A 158 -6.05 4.86 -13.87
C ALA A 158 -4.82 5.10 -12.98
N SER A 159 -5.00 5.72 -11.80
CA SER A 159 -3.90 5.95 -10.87
C SER A 159 -3.25 4.63 -10.40
N LYS A 160 -4.06 3.62 -10.08
CA LYS A 160 -3.57 2.33 -9.57
C LYS A 160 -2.94 1.44 -10.65
N ALA A 161 -3.40 1.54 -11.90
CA ALA A 161 -2.71 0.95 -13.05
C ALA A 161 -1.33 1.60 -13.27
N GLY A 162 -1.25 2.94 -13.13
CA GLY A 162 0.02 3.66 -13.16
C GLY A 162 1.00 3.20 -12.08
N VAL A 163 0.55 2.93 -10.86
CA VAL A 163 1.39 2.42 -9.76
C VAL A 163 1.96 1.03 -10.07
N ILE A 164 1.18 0.15 -10.72
CA ILE A 164 1.66 -1.17 -11.14
C ILE A 164 2.82 -1.02 -12.13
N ASN A 165 2.64 -0.19 -13.16
CA ASN A 165 3.70 0.04 -14.14
C ASN A 165 4.92 0.76 -13.52
N LEU A 166 4.68 1.72 -12.62
CA LEU A 166 5.74 2.42 -11.89
C LEU A 166 6.63 1.45 -11.10
N ALA A 167 6.05 0.43 -10.46
CA ALA A 167 6.83 -0.59 -9.76
C ALA A 167 7.76 -1.35 -10.71
N GLN A 168 7.29 -1.70 -11.91
CA GLN A 168 8.07 -2.40 -12.93
C GLN A 168 9.23 -1.53 -13.44
N VAL A 169 8.95 -0.28 -13.80
CA VAL A 169 9.95 0.66 -14.28
C VAL A 169 11.02 0.94 -13.23
N ALA A 170 10.60 1.18 -11.98
CA ALA A 170 11.52 1.45 -10.88
C ALA A 170 12.41 0.24 -10.57
N ALA A 171 11.84 -0.98 -10.55
CA ALA A 171 12.61 -2.20 -10.36
C ALA A 171 13.72 -2.39 -11.39
N GLN A 172 13.45 -2.02 -12.65
CA GLN A 172 14.44 -2.05 -13.72
C GLN A 172 15.51 -0.97 -13.56
N GLN A 173 15.10 0.27 -13.26
CA GLN A 173 16.01 1.41 -13.13
C GLN A 173 16.91 1.32 -11.89
N LEU A 174 16.50 0.59 -10.85
CA LEU A 174 17.30 0.33 -9.66
C LEU A 174 18.18 -0.94 -9.79
N SER A 175 18.39 -1.45 -11.00
CA SER A 175 19.24 -2.61 -11.26
C SER A 175 20.63 -2.45 -10.62
N GLY A 176 21.09 -3.49 -9.91
CA GLY A 176 22.38 -3.52 -9.24
C GLY A 176 22.46 -2.79 -7.89
N SER A 177 21.40 -2.08 -7.47
CA SER A 177 21.36 -1.36 -6.19
C SER A 177 21.04 -2.24 -4.97
N ASN A 178 20.58 -3.48 -5.19
CA ASN A 178 20.01 -4.37 -4.18
C ASN A 178 18.74 -3.81 -3.49
N VAL A 179 18.01 -2.91 -4.17
CA VAL A 179 16.70 -2.39 -3.76
C VAL A 179 15.63 -3.01 -4.64
N ARG A 180 14.67 -3.69 -4.03
CA ARG A 180 13.52 -4.28 -4.71
C ARG A 180 12.33 -3.33 -4.68
N VAL A 181 11.58 -3.26 -5.78
CA VAL A 181 10.34 -2.47 -5.85
C VAL A 181 9.21 -3.38 -6.30
N ASN A 182 8.17 -3.49 -5.47
CA ASN A 182 6.98 -4.29 -5.75
C ASN A 182 5.71 -3.52 -5.36
N ALA A 183 4.56 -3.98 -5.83
CA ALA A 183 3.27 -3.46 -5.44
C ALA A 183 2.39 -4.56 -4.84
N ILE A 184 1.59 -4.24 -3.83
CA ILE A 184 0.41 -5.02 -3.47
C ILE A 184 -0.79 -4.48 -4.23
N CYS A 185 -1.72 -5.36 -4.62
CA CYS A 185 -2.99 -5.01 -5.26
C CYS A 185 -4.16 -5.49 -4.39
N PRO A 186 -4.57 -4.70 -3.38
CA PRO A 186 -5.68 -5.06 -2.50
C PRO A 186 -7.00 -5.23 -3.27
N GLY A 187 -7.78 -6.23 -2.85
CA GLY A 187 -9.20 -6.32 -3.13
C GLY A 187 -10.02 -5.45 -2.18
N LEU A 188 -11.31 -5.76 -2.06
CA LEU A 188 -12.19 -5.08 -1.12
C LEU A 188 -11.76 -5.38 0.32
N THR A 189 -11.19 -4.39 0.97
CA THR A 189 -10.64 -4.47 2.34
C THR A 189 -11.42 -3.54 3.25
N GLU A 190 -11.74 -3.95 4.47
CA GLU A 190 -12.46 -3.14 5.43
C GLU A 190 -11.54 -2.07 6.04
N THR A 191 -11.63 -0.85 5.53
CA THR A 191 -10.83 0.31 5.94
C THR A 191 -11.70 1.55 6.06
N GLY A 192 -11.14 2.66 6.53
CA GLY A 192 -11.85 3.94 6.52
C GLY A 192 -12.37 4.35 5.14
N MET A 193 -11.62 4.04 4.07
CA MET A 193 -12.01 4.34 2.68
C MET A 193 -13.26 3.55 2.23
N THR A 194 -13.41 2.32 2.67
CA THR A 194 -14.49 1.41 2.28
C THR A 194 -15.58 1.29 3.34
N LYS A 195 -15.40 1.95 4.50
CA LYS A 195 -16.35 1.95 5.62
C LYS A 195 -17.80 2.17 5.20
N PRO A 196 -18.14 3.14 4.31
CA PRO A 196 -19.53 3.34 3.90
C PRO A 196 -20.17 2.10 3.27
N VAL A 197 -19.39 1.29 2.53
CA VAL A 197 -19.88 0.04 1.91
C VAL A 197 -20.17 -1.02 2.97
N PHE A 198 -19.27 -1.18 3.94
CA PHE A 198 -19.42 -2.16 5.02
C PHE A 198 -20.53 -1.77 5.99
N ASP A 199 -20.62 -0.49 6.36
CA ASP A 199 -21.68 0.01 7.26
C ASP A 199 -23.05 -0.17 6.61
N TYR A 200 -23.24 0.26 5.36
CA TYR A 200 -24.48 0.05 4.63
C TYR A 200 -24.87 -1.46 4.58
N ALA A 201 -23.92 -2.33 4.34
CA ALA A 201 -24.19 -3.77 4.30
C ALA A 201 -24.59 -4.32 5.68
N ARG A 202 -24.00 -3.84 6.77
CA ARG A 202 -24.38 -4.21 8.15
C ARG A 202 -25.78 -3.73 8.49
N ASP A 203 -26.05 -2.45 8.24
CA ASP A 203 -27.37 -1.83 8.55
C ASP A 203 -28.50 -2.50 7.75
N ALA A 204 -28.20 -2.93 6.51
CA ALA A 204 -29.15 -3.64 5.68
C ALA A 204 -29.24 -5.15 5.97
N GLY A 205 -28.50 -5.71 6.95
CA GLY A 205 -28.43 -7.13 7.22
C GLY A 205 -27.86 -7.97 6.07
N LYS A 206 -26.95 -7.36 5.27
CA LYS A 206 -26.41 -7.95 4.03
C LYS A 206 -24.88 -8.05 4.04
N ILE A 207 -24.28 -8.08 5.21
CA ILE A 207 -22.80 -8.16 5.33
C ILE A 207 -22.24 -9.42 4.67
N ASP A 208 -22.99 -10.52 4.65
CA ASP A 208 -22.68 -11.77 3.94
C ASP A 208 -22.54 -11.59 2.42
N ARG A 209 -23.03 -10.46 1.87
CA ARG A 209 -22.92 -10.12 0.45
C ARG A 209 -21.66 -9.35 0.10
N VAL A 210 -20.97 -8.80 1.10
CA VAL A 210 -19.69 -8.09 0.89
C VAL A 210 -18.62 -9.10 0.48
N GLY A 211 -17.94 -8.82 -0.65
CA GLY A 211 -16.91 -9.71 -1.18
C GLY A 211 -17.41 -10.93 -1.98
N ARG A 212 -18.73 -11.07 -2.23
CA ARG A 212 -19.31 -12.25 -2.93
C ARG A 212 -18.73 -12.50 -4.34
N LEU A 213 -18.08 -11.50 -4.94
CA LEU A 213 -17.47 -11.63 -6.27
C LEU A 213 -16.10 -12.31 -6.23
N ASN A 214 -15.44 -12.37 -5.07
CA ASN A 214 -14.20 -13.11 -4.95
C ASN A 214 -14.45 -14.56 -4.44
N PRO A 215 -13.60 -15.51 -4.80
CA PRO A 215 -13.72 -16.91 -4.36
C PRO A 215 -13.75 -17.11 -2.85
N LEU A 216 -13.09 -16.26 -2.05
CA LEU A 216 -13.15 -16.33 -0.58
C LEU A 216 -14.45 -15.79 0.01
N ARG A 217 -15.29 -15.12 -0.81
CA ARG A 217 -16.64 -14.64 -0.48
C ARG A 217 -16.70 -13.72 0.73
N ARG A 218 -15.67 -12.93 0.98
CA ARG A 218 -15.60 -11.93 2.06
C ARG A 218 -14.75 -10.74 1.68
N GLY A 219 -14.90 -9.66 2.44
CA GLY A 219 -13.90 -8.60 2.47
C GLY A 219 -12.63 -9.06 3.19
N ALA A 220 -11.51 -8.44 2.88
CA ALA A 220 -10.27 -8.62 3.62
C ALA A 220 -10.23 -7.70 4.85
N GLN A 221 -9.41 -8.08 5.84
CA GLN A 221 -9.02 -7.22 6.94
C GLN A 221 -7.69 -6.52 6.62
N PRO A 222 -7.44 -5.31 7.13
CA PRO A 222 -6.19 -4.58 6.90
C PRO A 222 -4.92 -5.37 7.22
N GLU A 223 -4.99 -6.23 8.23
CA GLU A 223 -3.88 -7.07 8.68
C GLU A 223 -3.45 -8.08 7.61
N GLU A 224 -4.37 -8.58 6.79
CA GLU A 224 -4.07 -9.51 5.70
C GLU A 224 -3.25 -8.83 4.59
N LEU A 225 -3.52 -7.56 4.34
CA LEU A 225 -2.76 -6.74 3.39
C LEU A 225 -1.41 -6.31 3.96
N ALA A 226 -1.36 -6.03 5.26
CA ALA A 226 -0.14 -5.71 5.96
C ALA A 226 0.86 -6.87 5.88
N GLU A 227 0.43 -8.12 6.12
CA GLU A 227 1.31 -9.29 6.00
C GLU A 227 1.87 -9.48 4.59
N ALA A 228 1.08 -9.21 3.54
CA ALA A 228 1.57 -9.24 2.17
C ALA A 228 2.64 -8.15 1.90
N ALA A 229 2.43 -6.95 2.45
CA ALA A 229 3.42 -5.88 2.36
C ALA A 229 4.71 -6.24 3.13
N LEU A 230 4.59 -6.81 4.33
CA LEU A 230 5.74 -7.29 5.11
C LEU A 230 6.49 -8.41 4.37
N PHE A 231 5.79 -9.35 3.73
CA PHE A 231 6.43 -10.38 2.91
C PHE A 231 7.27 -9.75 1.81
N LEU A 232 6.70 -8.85 1.00
CA LEU A 232 7.41 -8.19 -0.10
C LEU A 232 8.58 -7.31 0.40
N ALA A 233 8.49 -6.76 1.60
CA ALA A 233 9.55 -5.96 2.21
C ALA A 233 10.68 -6.81 2.82
N SER A 234 10.43 -8.08 3.17
CA SER A 234 11.36 -8.96 3.87
C SER A 234 12.33 -9.68 2.94
N ASP A 235 13.35 -10.31 3.52
CA ASP A 235 14.31 -11.16 2.81
C ASP A 235 13.67 -12.44 2.24
N ALA A 236 12.50 -12.86 2.75
CA ALA A 236 11.72 -13.95 2.16
C ALA A 236 11.29 -13.67 0.71
N ALA A 237 11.24 -12.40 0.31
CA ALA A 237 10.95 -11.95 -1.05
C ALA A 237 12.22 -11.50 -1.81
N SER A 238 13.41 -11.99 -1.43
CA SER A 238 14.70 -11.54 -1.99
C SER A 238 14.81 -11.68 -3.51
N TYR A 239 14.05 -12.56 -4.13
CA TYR A 239 14.01 -12.75 -5.59
C TYR A 239 12.71 -12.26 -6.24
N VAL A 240 11.88 -11.52 -5.49
CA VAL A 240 10.62 -10.91 -5.99
C VAL A 240 10.89 -9.43 -6.26
N ASN A 241 10.90 -9.03 -7.53
CA ASN A 241 11.15 -7.65 -7.95
C ASN A 241 10.28 -7.28 -9.15
N GLY A 242 9.74 -6.06 -9.19
CA GLY A 242 8.89 -5.56 -10.27
C GLY A 242 7.50 -6.21 -10.33
N GLN A 243 7.03 -6.84 -9.25
CA GLN A 243 5.78 -7.61 -9.25
C GLN A 243 4.62 -6.80 -8.65
N ALA A 244 3.43 -7.06 -9.19
CA ALA A 244 2.16 -6.59 -8.64
C ALA A 244 1.41 -7.80 -8.05
N LEU A 245 1.50 -7.96 -6.74
CA LEU A 245 0.90 -9.07 -6.01
C LEU A 245 -0.57 -8.80 -5.71
N ALA A 246 -1.47 -9.53 -6.36
CA ALA A 246 -2.90 -9.48 -6.03
C ALA A 246 -3.16 -10.11 -4.65
N VAL A 247 -3.81 -9.33 -3.76
CA VAL A 247 -4.24 -9.75 -2.42
C VAL A 247 -5.74 -9.42 -2.33
N ASP A 248 -6.55 -10.17 -3.06
CA ASP A 248 -7.92 -9.79 -3.40
C ASP A 248 -8.95 -10.94 -3.26
N GLY A 249 -8.56 -12.01 -2.57
CA GLY A 249 -9.41 -13.21 -2.38
C GLY A 249 -9.70 -13.94 -3.68
N GLY A 250 -8.89 -13.74 -4.73
CA GLY A 250 -9.05 -14.35 -6.05
C GLY A 250 -9.97 -13.55 -6.99
N LEU A 251 -10.32 -12.30 -6.63
CA LEU A 251 -11.22 -11.47 -7.46
C LEU A 251 -10.67 -11.24 -8.87
N SER A 252 -9.38 -10.92 -9.01
CA SER A 252 -8.76 -10.64 -10.31
C SER A 252 -8.57 -11.88 -11.17
N SER A 253 -8.45 -13.06 -10.56
CA SER A 253 -8.24 -14.35 -11.24
C SER A 253 -9.53 -15.13 -11.51
N SER A 254 -10.68 -14.64 -11.03
CA SER A 254 -11.97 -15.30 -11.20
C SER A 254 -12.80 -14.74 -12.36
N HIS A 255 -13.69 -15.57 -12.94
CA HIS A 255 -14.62 -15.13 -13.95
C HIS A 255 -15.70 -14.22 -13.33
N PRO A 256 -15.99 -13.05 -13.90
CA PRO A 256 -16.84 -12.03 -13.25
C PRO A 256 -18.33 -12.43 -13.15
N VAL A 257 -18.78 -13.37 -13.94
CA VAL A 257 -20.21 -13.73 -14.06
C VAL A 257 -20.56 -15.09 -13.47
N THR A 258 -19.61 -16.02 -13.51
CA THR A 258 -19.87 -17.42 -13.12
C THR A 258 -19.37 -17.68 -11.70
N ARG A 259 -20.29 -17.99 -10.78
CA ARG A 259 -19.91 -18.56 -9.47
C ARG A 259 -19.60 -20.02 -9.67
N GLN A 260 -18.45 -20.42 -9.14
CA GLN A 260 -18.08 -21.82 -9.04
C GLN A 260 -18.51 -22.35 -7.68
N GLU A 261 -19.15 -23.51 -7.67
CA GLU A 261 -19.35 -24.28 -6.47
C GLU A 261 -18.16 -25.22 -6.23
N TYR A 262 -17.95 -25.61 -4.99
CA TYR A 262 -16.85 -26.50 -4.63
C TYR A 262 -16.91 -27.81 -5.44
N GLY A 263 -15.81 -28.15 -6.07
CA GLY A 263 -15.69 -29.38 -6.86
C GLY A 263 -16.32 -29.33 -8.26
N THR A 264 -16.78 -28.15 -8.73
CA THR A 264 -17.32 -27.99 -10.09
C THR A 264 -16.36 -27.23 -10.99
N THR A 265 -16.47 -27.45 -12.30
CA THR A 265 -15.80 -26.64 -13.32
C THR A 265 -16.75 -25.55 -13.83
N ALA A 266 -16.20 -24.43 -14.33
CA ALA A 266 -17.01 -23.45 -15.05
C ALA A 266 -17.58 -24.10 -16.30
N ALA A 267 -18.91 -24.08 -16.44
CA ALA A 267 -19.62 -24.48 -17.64
C ALA A 267 -19.82 -23.26 -18.55
#